data_e962678ff58396a59e3bc6adcfc1d40c
#
_entry.id   e962678ff58396a59e3bc6adcfc1d40c
#
_cell.length_a   1.000
_cell.length_b   1.000
_cell.length_c   1.000
_cell.angle_alpha   90.00
_cell.angle_beta   90.00
_cell.angle_gamma   90.00
#
_symmetry.space_group_name_H-M   'P 1'
#
loop_
_entity.id
_entity.type
_entity.pdbx_description
1 polymer ?
#
loop_
_entity_poly.entity_id
_entity_poly.type
_entity_poly.pdbx_seq_one_letter_code
_entity_poly.pdbx_strand_id
1 'polypeptide(L)'
;MRRIATLCALLAFTVNTAFADVENGSFEQWSGNTPVGWSLIDNGISLAPASNIVKSGSKSAAVSVNTADQAATDFRQSVAVSAGQTYNFSASVYHTEGHVKARLYVNGYQGYSNESLTGQWQTISYNYTASTNGSIEVGLRFYDVAGFDGSEVVYVDDFQPSVTPVEPPPVDPPPAGCSATTATFALTTDSYASESSWQLVDANNQQAYVSGSLNNNTSYTEQWCLSDGDYSFTISDSYGDGICCSYGTGSYSLTINGAEVFSGGSFTYQQTHNFTVGSTSGGGGSADLDAYYAEAAGLTGYTLKTALYNIIKTHTAQGYSALWTFYTVNELDNYYEQDGSILDIYSENPAGNDPYVYAATVNQCGTYNSEADCYNREHSFPRSWFGGAIEPMNSDVHHIFATDGFVNSKRSSYPYGKVASATFTSANGSKLGASLGSTGYSGTVFEPIDEFKGDIARAYFYMATRYQDQIASWQGNSTEANAALNGTNNQVFESWMLQLLKQWHAQDPVSQKERDRNDAAYQHQGNRNPFVDYPQFVTEIWGN
;
A
#
# COMPACT_ATOMS: atom_id res chain seq x y z
N MET A 1 -42.76 30.24 -46.50
CA MET A 1 -42.17 30.84 -45.30
C MET A 1 -41.15 29.83 -44.71
N ARG A 2 -39.88 30.00 -45.03
CA ARG A 2 -38.78 29.18 -44.48
C ARG A 2 -38.23 29.89 -43.24
N ARG A 3 -38.29 29.24 -42.08
CA ARG A 3 -37.62 29.73 -40.85
C ARG A 3 -36.20 29.22 -40.86
N ILE A 4 -35.26 30.15 -40.88
CA ILE A 4 -33.83 29.91 -40.68
C ILE A 4 -33.59 29.83 -39.19
N ALA A 5 -33.15 28.69 -38.70
CA ALA A 5 -32.68 28.54 -37.30
C ALA A 5 -31.17 28.84 -37.28
N THR A 6 -30.81 29.92 -36.59
CA THR A 6 -29.43 30.32 -36.36
C THR A 6 -28.89 29.48 -35.20
N LEU A 7 -27.91 28.62 -35.48
CA LEU A 7 -27.20 27.82 -34.50
C LEU A 7 -26.09 28.68 -33.91
N CYS A 8 -26.26 29.15 -32.66
CA CYS A 8 -25.17 29.74 -31.86
C CYS A 8 -24.27 28.63 -31.35
N ALA A 9 -23.09 28.48 -31.92
CA ALA A 9 -22.04 27.66 -31.36
C ALA A 9 -21.42 28.40 -30.17
N LEU A 10 -21.68 27.95 -28.95
CA LEU A 10 -20.88 28.31 -27.78
C LEU A 10 -19.52 27.60 -27.92
N LEU A 11 -18.47 28.36 -28.18
CA LEU A 11 -17.12 27.89 -27.94
C LEU A 11 -16.91 27.90 -26.41
N ALA A 12 -16.90 26.73 -25.80
CA ALA A 12 -16.38 26.54 -24.46
C ALA A 12 -14.84 26.65 -24.56
N PHE A 13 -14.27 27.73 -24.06
CA PHE A 13 -12.85 27.82 -23.77
C PHE A 13 -12.60 27.00 -22.50
N THR A 14 -12.01 25.82 -22.63
CA THR A 14 -11.41 25.11 -21.51
C THR A 14 -10.16 25.89 -21.09
N VAL A 15 -10.21 26.55 -19.96
CA VAL A 15 -9.03 27.15 -19.33
C VAL A 15 -8.24 26.02 -18.70
N ASN A 16 -7.22 25.59 -19.39
CA ASN A 16 -6.25 24.64 -18.87
C ASN A 16 -5.36 25.41 -17.88
N THR A 17 -5.57 25.27 -16.56
CA THR A 17 -4.72 25.87 -15.53
C THR A 17 -3.53 24.95 -15.30
N ALA A 18 -2.45 25.13 -16.06
CA ALA A 18 -1.17 24.52 -15.70
C ALA A 18 -0.63 25.23 -14.45
N PHE A 19 -0.32 24.47 -13.42
CA PHE A 19 0.40 24.96 -12.25
C PHE A 19 1.90 25.01 -12.60
N ALA A 20 2.61 26.03 -12.12
CA ALA A 20 4.07 26.05 -12.22
C ALA A 20 4.60 24.97 -11.28
N ASP A 21 5.33 24.04 -11.86
CA ASP A 21 5.90 22.90 -11.16
C ASP A 21 7.41 22.90 -11.30
N VAL A 22 8.10 22.93 -10.13
CA VAL A 22 9.56 22.87 -10.06
C VAL A 22 9.95 21.43 -9.80
N GLU A 23 10.40 20.73 -10.82
CA GLU A 23 10.84 19.35 -10.71
C GLU A 23 11.98 19.24 -9.68
N ASN A 24 11.84 18.30 -8.71
CA ASN A 24 12.86 18.04 -7.70
C ASN A 24 13.36 19.32 -6.97
N GLY A 25 12.44 20.22 -6.62
CA GLY A 25 12.77 21.43 -5.86
C GLY A 25 13.28 21.16 -4.44
N SER A 26 13.02 19.96 -3.91
CA SER A 26 13.56 19.44 -2.63
C SER A 26 14.96 18.82 -2.76
N PHE A 27 15.53 18.76 -3.95
CA PHE A 27 16.88 18.22 -4.21
C PHE A 27 17.15 16.79 -3.71
N GLU A 28 16.13 15.95 -3.63
CA GLU A 28 16.25 14.56 -3.18
C GLU A 28 16.81 13.63 -4.26
N GLN A 29 16.55 13.93 -5.55
CA GLN A 29 16.89 13.08 -6.68
C GLN A 29 18.12 13.60 -7.43
N TRP A 30 19.12 12.73 -7.62
CA TRP A 30 20.42 13.08 -8.20
C TRP A 30 20.87 12.07 -9.25
N SER A 31 21.45 12.56 -10.34
CA SER A 31 22.20 11.78 -11.32
C SER A 31 23.67 12.20 -11.27
N GLY A 32 24.49 11.47 -10.49
CA GLY A 32 25.83 11.92 -10.15
C GLY A 32 25.81 13.22 -9.32
N ASN A 33 26.41 14.27 -9.83
CA ASN A 33 26.43 15.61 -9.19
C ASN A 33 25.41 16.58 -9.78
N THR A 34 24.44 16.11 -10.55
CA THR A 34 23.40 16.95 -11.13
C THR A 34 22.06 16.60 -10.50
N PRO A 35 21.33 17.55 -9.89
CA PRO A 35 19.97 17.30 -9.43
C PRO A 35 19.05 17.03 -10.63
N VAL A 36 18.19 16.02 -10.54
CA VAL A 36 17.23 15.70 -11.60
C VAL A 36 16.34 16.93 -11.87
N GLY A 37 16.05 17.22 -13.14
CA GLY A 37 15.25 18.37 -13.57
C GLY A 37 16.01 19.70 -13.64
N TRP A 38 17.23 19.78 -13.10
CA TRP A 38 18.02 21.02 -13.06
C TRP A 38 19.16 21.03 -14.06
N SER A 39 19.45 22.21 -14.59
CA SER A 39 20.56 22.44 -15.52
C SER A 39 21.54 23.42 -14.94
N LEU A 40 22.81 23.05 -14.94
CA LEU A 40 23.93 23.97 -14.70
C LEU A 40 24.05 24.86 -15.96
N ILE A 41 23.81 26.14 -15.82
CA ILE A 41 23.89 27.09 -16.96
C ILE A 41 25.34 27.51 -17.16
N ASP A 42 26.05 27.70 -16.08
CA ASP A 42 27.38 28.27 -16.05
C ASP A 42 28.40 27.35 -15.36
N ASN A 43 29.69 27.60 -15.59
CA ASN A 43 30.79 26.75 -15.10
C ASN A 43 31.54 27.29 -13.86
N GLY A 44 31.11 28.45 -13.33
CA GLY A 44 31.69 29.07 -12.12
C GLY A 44 31.16 28.46 -10.81
N ILE A 45 30.22 27.56 -10.89
CA ILE A 45 29.70 26.81 -9.75
C ILE A 45 29.74 25.31 -10.03
N SER A 46 29.71 24.51 -8.96
CA SER A 46 29.48 23.07 -9.03
C SER A 46 28.44 22.66 -8.00
N LEU A 47 27.68 21.60 -8.31
CA LEU A 47 26.63 21.06 -7.46
C LEU A 47 27.04 19.69 -6.92
N ALA A 48 26.60 19.38 -5.71
CA ALA A 48 26.72 18.05 -5.13
C ALA A 48 25.57 17.80 -4.14
N PRO A 49 25.09 16.52 -3.99
CA PRO A 49 24.15 16.21 -2.94
C PRO A 49 24.81 16.34 -1.56
N ALA A 50 24.11 16.95 -0.61
CA ALA A 50 24.56 17.08 0.77
C ALA A 50 23.50 16.47 1.71
N SER A 51 23.96 15.78 2.76
CA SER A 51 23.13 15.18 3.80
C SER A 51 23.42 15.69 5.22
N ASN A 52 24.34 16.65 5.34
CA ASN A 52 24.79 17.21 6.61
C ASN A 52 24.14 18.58 6.94
N ILE A 53 23.70 19.31 5.93
CA ILE A 53 22.96 20.58 6.07
C ILE A 53 21.75 20.50 5.15
N VAL A 54 20.62 20.08 5.68
CA VAL A 54 19.37 19.82 4.98
C VAL A 54 18.26 20.66 5.63
N LYS A 55 17.39 21.26 4.83
CA LYS A 55 16.23 22.00 5.32
C LYS A 55 15.04 21.06 5.53
N SER A 56 14.79 20.19 4.54
CA SER A 56 13.74 19.18 4.58
C SER A 56 14.20 17.90 3.87
N GLY A 57 13.56 16.76 4.16
CA GLY A 57 13.93 15.49 3.53
C GLY A 57 15.30 14.94 3.99
N SER A 58 16.04 14.34 3.07
CA SER A 58 17.32 13.66 3.34
C SER A 58 18.52 14.31 2.67
N LYS A 59 18.29 15.21 1.69
CA LYS A 59 19.35 15.87 0.91
C LYS A 59 19.01 17.32 0.64
N SER A 60 20.06 18.11 0.41
CA SER A 60 20.01 19.46 -0.15
C SER A 60 21.05 19.59 -1.27
N ALA A 61 21.03 20.69 -2.00
CA ALA A 61 22.06 21.01 -2.98
C ALA A 61 23.19 21.83 -2.34
N ALA A 62 24.38 21.24 -2.22
CA ALA A 62 25.61 21.99 -1.93
C ALA A 62 26.09 22.65 -3.22
N VAL A 63 26.05 23.97 -3.26
CA VAL A 63 26.53 24.80 -4.38
C VAL A 63 27.89 25.37 -4.01
N SER A 64 28.95 24.86 -4.63
CA SER A 64 30.30 25.43 -4.48
C SER A 64 30.47 26.55 -5.50
N VAL A 65 30.63 27.78 -5.02
CA VAL A 65 30.89 28.99 -5.83
C VAL A 65 32.40 29.17 -5.90
N ASN A 66 32.98 29.05 -7.09
CA ASN A 66 34.44 29.00 -7.29
C ASN A 66 34.97 30.18 -8.13
N THR A 67 34.18 31.23 -8.29
CA THR A 67 34.54 32.40 -9.09
C THR A 67 33.89 33.67 -8.56
N ALA A 68 34.57 34.81 -8.75
CA ALA A 68 34.02 36.15 -8.59
C ALA A 68 33.32 36.66 -9.87
N ASP A 69 33.29 35.88 -10.94
CA ASP A 69 32.54 36.21 -12.16
C ASP A 69 31.06 35.93 -11.93
N GLN A 70 30.31 36.94 -11.49
CA GLN A 70 28.88 36.83 -11.17
C GLN A 70 28.01 36.48 -12.39
N ALA A 71 28.52 36.58 -13.63
CA ALA A 71 27.81 36.17 -14.82
C ALA A 71 27.91 34.69 -15.11
N ALA A 72 28.75 33.96 -14.34
CA ALA A 72 29.08 32.55 -14.55
C ALA A 72 28.59 31.63 -13.41
N THR A 73 27.46 31.94 -12.71
CA THR A 73 27.08 31.28 -11.45
C THR A 73 25.61 30.90 -11.37
N ASP A 74 24.98 30.57 -12.50
CA ASP A 74 23.56 30.20 -12.56
C ASP A 74 23.36 28.68 -12.63
N PHE A 75 22.31 28.18 -11.94
CA PHE A 75 21.64 26.94 -12.29
C PHE A 75 20.13 27.14 -12.32
N ARG A 76 19.43 26.48 -13.27
CA ARG A 76 18.04 26.75 -13.57
C ARG A 76 17.28 25.52 -14.07
N GLN A 77 15.96 25.64 -14.13
CA GLN A 77 15.07 24.76 -14.87
C GLN A 77 13.94 25.55 -15.56
N SER A 78 13.27 24.92 -16.51
CA SER A 78 12.13 25.48 -17.24
C SER A 78 10.84 24.99 -16.61
N VAL A 79 9.91 25.91 -16.30
CA VAL A 79 8.66 25.64 -15.60
C VAL A 79 7.50 26.19 -16.42
N ALA A 80 6.43 25.36 -16.61
CA ALA A 80 5.23 25.78 -17.32
C ALA A 80 4.39 26.76 -16.47
N VAL A 81 3.84 27.80 -17.13
CA VAL A 81 2.96 28.78 -16.48
C VAL A 81 1.73 29.09 -17.33
N SER A 82 0.62 29.43 -16.71
CA SER A 82 -0.64 29.80 -17.35
C SER A 82 -0.95 31.29 -17.22
N ALA A 83 -1.43 31.90 -18.30
CA ALA A 83 -1.80 33.31 -18.36
C ALA A 83 -2.80 33.70 -17.24
N GLY A 84 -2.51 34.81 -16.56
CA GLY A 84 -3.35 35.34 -15.50
C GLY A 84 -3.14 34.68 -14.12
N GLN A 85 -2.36 33.60 -14.03
CA GLN A 85 -2.06 32.94 -12.75
C GLN A 85 -0.87 33.60 -12.06
N THR A 86 -0.95 33.69 -10.74
CA THR A 86 0.14 34.19 -9.89
C THR A 86 0.73 33.00 -9.12
N TYR A 87 2.04 32.83 -9.24
CA TYR A 87 2.83 31.80 -8.61
C TYR A 87 3.76 32.39 -7.58
N ASN A 88 3.84 31.81 -6.38
CA ASN A 88 4.85 32.16 -5.39
C ASN A 88 6.06 31.24 -5.53
N PHE A 89 7.12 31.71 -6.16
CA PHE A 89 8.40 31.01 -6.21
C PHE A 89 9.24 31.37 -5.00
N SER A 90 9.81 30.36 -4.34
CA SER A 90 10.71 30.56 -3.21
C SER A 90 11.81 29.51 -3.18
N ALA A 91 12.90 29.80 -2.50
CA ALA A 91 14.00 28.88 -2.24
C ALA A 91 14.55 29.11 -0.83
N SER A 92 14.89 28.02 -0.14
CA SER A 92 15.61 28.06 1.12
C SER A 92 17.12 28.06 0.84
N VAL A 93 17.84 28.98 1.48
CA VAL A 93 19.29 29.19 1.29
C VAL A 93 19.98 29.21 2.65
N TYR A 94 21.13 28.53 2.75
CA TYR A 94 21.96 28.50 3.95
C TYR A 94 23.39 28.91 3.61
N HIS A 95 23.88 30.01 4.19
CA HIS A 95 25.22 30.51 4.01
C HIS A 95 26.18 29.95 5.06
N THR A 96 27.38 29.54 4.61
CA THR A 96 28.42 29.02 5.51
C THR A 96 29.31 30.11 6.03
N GLU A 97 29.84 30.99 5.17
CA GLU A 97 30.83 32.01 5.48
C GLU A 97 30.28 33.42 5.36
N GLY A 98 29.30 33.64 4.50
CA GLY A 98 28.67 34.93 4.29
C GLY A 98 29.40 35.83 3.31
N HIS A 99 30.22 35.27 2.45
CA HIS A 99 30.95 36.01 1.40
C HIS A 99 30.35 35.81 0.00
N VAL A 100 29.23 35.07 -0.08
CA VAL A 100 28.41 34.87 -1.27
C VAL A 100 26.95 35.09 -0.91
N LYS A 101 26.20 35.83 -1.75
CA LYS A 101 24.73 35.92 -1.66
C LYS A 101 24.06 35.25 -2.84
N ALA A 102 22.95 34.58 -2.58
CA ALA A 102 22.10 33.98 -3.61
C ALA A 102 21.06 34.99 -4.11
N ARG A 103 20.72 34.92 -5.38
CA ARG A 103 19.66 35.72 -6.00
C ARG A 103 18.67 34.82 -6.71
N LEU A 104 17.39 34.95 -6.38
CA LEU A 104 16.33 34.22 -7.03
C LEU A 104 16.19 34.66 -8.50
N TYR A 105 16.04 33.67 -9.40
CA TYR A 105 15.72 33.88 -10.80
C TYR A 105 14.32 33.34 -11.10
N VAL A 106 13.42 34.22 -11.53
CA VAL A 106 12.07 33.87 -11.97
C VAL A 106 11.74 34.72 -13.18
N ASN A 107 11.95 34.17 -14.38
CA ASN A 107 11.84 34.91 -15.64
C ASN A 107 12.58 36.26 -15.61
N GLY A 108 13.67 36.31 -14.86
CA GLY A 108 14.49 37.49 -14.57
C GLY A 108 14.98 37.46 -13.12
N TYR A 109 15.99 38.28 -12.83
CA TYR A 109 16.61 38.35 -11.50
C TYR A 109 15.74 39.11 -10.50
N GLN A 110 15.48 38.50 -9.36
CA GLN A 110 14.62 38.99 -8.29
C GLN A 110 15.42 39.35 -7.01
N GLY A 111 14.85 39.18 -5.84
CA GLY A 111 15.45 39.47 -4.54
C GLY A 111 16.67 38.62 -4.17
N TYR A 112 17.49 39.14 -3.27
CA TYR A 112 18.69 38.48 -2.75
C TYR A 112 18.43 37.81 -1.40
N SER A 113 19.22 36.79 -1.08
CA SER A 113 19.43 36.34 0.30
C SER A 113 20.22 37.39 1.10
N ASN A 114 20.14 37.30 2.42
CA ASN A 114 20.99 38.04 3.33
C ASN A 114 22.22 37.21 3.70
N GLU A 115 23.35 37.50 3.11
CA GLU A 115 24.61 36.79 3.31
C GLU A 115 25.09 36.83 4.77
N SER A 116 24.73 37.87 5.53
CA SER A 116 25.10 38.00 6.95
C SER A 116 24.41 36.96 7.86
N LEU A 117 23.36 36.27 7.38
CA LEU A 117 22.68 35.22 8.10
C LEU A 117 23.36 33.86 7.83
N THR A 118 24.53 33.68 8.40
CA THR A 118 25.29 32.42 8.32
C THR A 118 24.82 31.40 9.34
N GLY A 119 25.00 30.09 9.02
CA GLY A 119 24.70 29.01 9.95
C GLY A 119 23.20 28.75 10.17
N GLN A 120 22.33 29.33 9.37
CA GLN A 120 20.87 29.14 9.46
C GLN A 120 20.20 29.23 8.09
N TRP A 121 19.06 28.57 7.95
CA TRP A 121 18.22 28.65 6.77
C TRP A 121 17.44 29.96 6.71
N GLN A 122 17.36 30.53 5.53
CA GLN A 122 16.50 31.65 5.18
C GLN A 122 15.76 31.38 3.88
N THR A 123 14.58 31.95 3.69
CA THR A 123 13.79 31.78 2.47
C THR A 123 13.76 33.09 1.70
N ILE A 124 14.09 33.04 0.41
CA ILE A 124 13.89 34.11 -0.55
C ILE A 124 12.71 33.76 -1.45
N SER A 125 11.85 34.72 -1.77
CA SER A 125 10.63 34.48 -2.53
C SER A 125 10.27 35.62 -3.47
N TYR A 126 9.45 35.29 -4.50
CA TYR A 126 8.93 36.24 -5.46
C TYR A 126 7.58 35.76 -6.02
N ASN A 127 6.59 36.68 -6.07
CA ASN A 127 5.31 36.42 -6.71
C ASN A 127 5.39 36.80 -8.20
N TYR A 128 5.23 35.84 -9.06
CA TYR A 128 5.22 35.99 -10.52
C TYR A 128 3.82 35.81 -11.08
N THR A 129 3.31 36.85 -11.80
CA THR A 129 2.05 36.70 -12.54
C THR A 129 2.34 36.50 -14.02
N ALA A 130 1.94 35.36 -14.58
CA ALA A 130 2.16 35.04 -15.97
C ALA A 130 1.22 35.88 -16.88
N SER A 131 1.78 36.57 -17.87
CA SER A 131 1.00 37.33 -18.84
C SER A 131 0.49 36.49 -20.00
N THR A 132 1.14 35.34 -20.28
CA THR A 132 0.82 34.41 -21.37
C THR A 132 1.02 32.97 -20.89
N ASN A 133 0.34 32.03 -21.54
CA ASN A 133 0.68 30.61 -21.38
C ASN A 133 2.06 30.33 -21.98
N GLY A 134 2.86 29.50 -21.34
CA GLY A 134 4.19 29.12 -21.84
C GLY A 134 5.08 28.59 -20.73
N SER A 135 6.39 28.59 -20.97
CA SER A 135 7.40 28.22 -19.99
C SER A 135 8.26 29.41 -19.62
N ILE A 136 8.66 29.47 -18.36
CA ILE A 136 9.65 30.44 -17.85
C ILE A 136 10.83 29.68 -17.25
N GLU A 137 11.98 30.33 -17.17
CA GLU A 137 13.11 29.80 -16.37
C GLU A 137 13.01 30.26 -14.92
N VAL A 138 13.30 29.33 -14.00
CA VAL A 138 13.44 29.58 -12.56
C VAL A 138 14.75 29.00 -12.05
N GLY A 139 15.32 29.57 -11.00
CA GLY A 139 16.59 29.10 -10.44
C GLY A 139 17.26 30.11 -9.52
N LEU A 140 18.57 29.99 -9.41
CA LEU A 140 19.41 30.83 -8.56
C LEU A 140 20.67 31.26 -9.30
N ARG A 141 21.14 32.50 -8.99
CA ARG A 141 22.48 33.02 -9.28
C ARG A 141 23.18 33.39 -7.98
N PHE A 142 24.48 33.19 -7.94
CA PHE A 142 25.29 33.51 -6.78
C PHE A 142 26.22 34.71 -7.09
N TYR A 143 26.41 35.55 -6.10
CA TYR A 143 27.20 36.79 -6.21
C TYR A 143 28.20 36.82 -5.07
N ASP A 144 29.49 37.03 -5.40
CA ASP A 144 30.51 37.34 -4.41
C ASP A 144 30.20 38.66 -3.72
N VAL A 145 30.56 38.77 -2.46
CA VAL A 145 30.55 39.99 -1.66
C VAL A 145 31.92 40.17 -0.99
N ALA A 146 32.08 41.29 -0.30
CA ALA A 146 33.35 41.63 0.35
C ALA A 146 33.84 40.53 1.29
N GLY A 147 35.06 40.07 1.08
CA GLY A 147 35.66 38.99 1.85
C GLY A 147 35.72 37.63 1.11
N PHE A 148 35.12 37.51 -0.07
CA PHE A 148 35.21 36.28 -0.86
C PHE A 148 36.66 35.97 -1.23
N ASP A 149 37.13 34.79 -0.84
CA ASP A 149 38.52 34.37 -1.04
C ASP A 149 38.72 33.44 -2.26
N GLY A 150 37.63 33.22 -3.04
CA GLY A 150 37.64 32.44 -4.27
C GLY A 150 36.87 31.13 -4.16
N SER A 151 36.31 30.80 -2.99
CA SER A 151 35.50 29.59 -2.79
C SER A 151 34.56 29.75 -1.59
N GLU A 152 33.26 29.47 -1.77
CA GLU A 152 32.30 29.29 -0.67
C GLU A 152 31.26 28.25 -1.06
N VAL A 153 30.76 27.48 -0.07
CA VAL A 153 29.64 26.56 -0.27
C VAL A 153 28.37 27.19 0.29
N VAL A 154 27.34 27.30 -0.55
CA VAL A 154 25.99 27.71 -0.17
C VAL A 154 25.07 26.52 -0.35
N TYR A 155 24.25 26.19 0.66
CA TYR A 155 23.27 25.12 0.54
C TYR A 155 21.93 25.68 0.11
N VAL A 156 21.27 24.95 -0.78
CA VAL A 156 19.95 25.31 -1.33
C VAL A 156 19.01 24.13 -1.15
N ASP A 157 17.78 24.42 -0.75
CA ASP A 157 16.75 23.43 -0.54
C ASP A 157 15.35 24.04 -0.71
N ASP A 158 14.30 23.22 -0.76
CA ASP A 158 12.90 23.64 -0.82
C ASP A 158 12.63 24.74 -1.86
N PHE A 159 13.04 24.52 -3.10
CA PHE A 159 12.66 25.44 -4.17
C PHE A 159 11.18 25.21 -4.54
N GLN A 160 10.33 26.18 -4.26
CA GLN A 160 8.87 26.11 -4.41
C GLN A 160 8.38 26.92 -5.61
N PRO A 161 7.19 26.65 -6.14
CA PRO A 161 6.38 25.46 -5.88
C PRO A 161 7.09 24.24 -6.45
N SER A 162 7.40 23.26 -5.63
CA SER A 162 8.00 22.01 -6.08
C SER A 162 6.97 20.89 -6.02
N VAL A 163 7.02 19.95 -7.00
CA VAL A 163 6.54 18.62 -6.76
C VAL A 163 7.57 17.97 -5.85
N THR A 164 7.35 18.06 -4.57
CA THR A 164 7.99 17.12 -3.66
C THR A 164 7.26 15.80 -3.77
N PRO A 165 7.93 14.64 -3.66
CA PRO A 165 7.31 13.54 -2.96
C PRO A 165 7.05 14.11 -1.56
N VAL A 166 5.83 14.55 -1.30
CA VAL A 166 5.42 15.01 0.02
C VAL A 166 5.64 13.80 0.91
N GLU A 167 6.62 13.86 1.83
CA GLU A 167 6.43 13.22 3.12
C GLU A 167 5.00 13.57 3.52
N PRO A 168 4.10 12.57 3.74
CA PRO A 168 2.69 12.87 3.94
C PRO A 168 2.62 14.04 4.90
N PRO A 169 1.90 15.13 4.57
CA PRO A 169 1.82 16.29 5.46
C PRO A 169 1.50 15.75 6.85
N PRO A 170 2.11 16.25 7.93
CA PRO A 170 1.75 15.82 9.26
C PRO A 170 0.24 15.81 9.28
N VAL A 171 -0.33 14.60 9.43
CA VAL A 171 -1.76 14.33 9.30
C VAL A 171 -2.48 15.48 9.96
N ASP A 172 -3.22 16.30 9.23
CA ASP A 172 -3.98 17.39 9.83
C ASP A 172 -4.73 16.75 10.99
N PRO A 173 -4.60 17.26 12.22
CA PRO A 173 -5.35 16.69 13.32
C PRO A 173 -6.81 16.65 12.88
N PRO A 174 -7.53 15.55 13.14
CA PRO A 174 -8.91 15.38 12.66
C PRO A 174 -9.67 16.68 12.89
N PRO A 175 -10.53 17.12 11.97
CA PRO A 175 -11.19 18.42 12.05
C PRO A 175 -11.64 18.64 13.47
N ALA A 176 -11.20 19.72 14.12
CA ALA A 176 -11.45 19.94 15.54
C ALA A 176 -12.95 19.84 15.80
N GLY A 177 -13.37 18.75 16.46
CA GLY A 177 -14.77 18.45 16.71
C GLY A 177 -15.35 17.28 15.88
N CYS A 178 -14.52 16.44 15.22
CA CYS A 178 -15.02 15.19 14.65
C CYS A 178 -15.57 14.30 15.80
N SER A 179 -16.88 14.31 15.96
CA SER A 179 -17.61 13.41 16.88
C SER A 179 -18.02 12.10 16.18
N ALA A 180 -17.59 11.92 14.94
CA ALA A 180 -17.85 10.79 14.07
C ALA A 180 -16.54 10.01 13.81
N THR A 181 -16.58 9.00 12.96
CA THR A 181 -15.44 8.16 12.64
C THR A 181 -14.46 8.89 11.73
N THR A 182 -13.17 8.89 12.08
CA THR A 182 -12.12 9.45 11.23
C THR A 182 -11.63 8.39 10.22
N ALA A 183 -11.70 8.73 8.94
CA ALA A 183 -11.14 7.94 7.86
C ALA A 183 -9.95 8.67 7.23
N THR A 184 -8.92 7.95 6.82
CA THR A 184 -7.77 8.49 6.10
C THR A 184 -7.78 7.99 4.67
N PHE A 185 -7.93 8.90 3.72
CA PHE A 185 -7.84 8.62 2.29
C PHE A 185 -6.46 9.00 1.78
N ALA A 186 -5.79 8.06 1.09
CA ALA A 186 -4.52 8.28 0.43
C ALA A 186 -4.69 8.05 -1.07
N LEU A 187 -4.09 8.93 -1.89
CA LEU A 187 -4.10 8.84 -3.35
C LEU A 187 -2.71 9.20 -3.86
N THR A 188 -2.15 8.38 -4.72
CA THR A 188 -0.99 8.73 -5.56
C THR A 188 -1.44 8.72 -7.01
N THR A 189 -1.28 9.83 -7.70
CA THR A 189 -1.65 9.96 -9.11
C THR A 189 -0.52 9.49 -10.03
N ASP A 190 -0.87 9.16 -11.26
CA ASP A 190 0.08 8.88 -12.33
C ASP A 190 0.51 10.14 -13.10
N SER A 191 1.04 9.99 -14.33
CA SER A 191 1.51 11.09 -15.17
C SER A 191 0.39 11.88 -15.86
N TYR A 192 -0.88 11.48 -15.72
CA TYR A 192 -2.05 12.08 -16.35
C TYR A 192 -3.19 12.37 -15.37
N ALA A 193 -2.87 12.85 -14.19
CA ALA A 193 -3.83 13.12 -13.11
C ALA A 193 -5.01 14.04 -13.47
N SER A 194 -4.88 14.84 -14.55
CA SER A 194 -5.98 15.67 -15.05
C SER A 194 -7.16 14.87 -15.65
N GLU A 195 -6.95 13.59 -15.94
CA GLU A 195 -7.95 12.66 -16.45
C GLU A 195 -8.73 12.01 -15.30
N SER A 196 -8.17 12.05 -14.09
CA SER A 196 -8.69 11.39 -12.89
C SER A 196 -9.49 12.35 -12.01
N SER A 197 -10.55 11.81 -11.43
CA SER A 197 -11.36 12.48 -10.41
C SER A 197 -11.98 11.45 -9.47
N TRP A 198 -12.33 11.85 -8.25
CA TRP A 198 -13.01 10.95 -7.32
C TRP A 198 -14.09 11.69 -6.52
N GLN A 199 -15.05 10.94 -6.01
CA GLN A 199 -16.07 11.42 -5.11
C GLN A 199 -16.47 10.37 -4.08
N LEU A 200 -16.88 10.84 -2.92
CA LEU A 200 -17.52 10.06 -1.88
C LEU A 200 -18.96 10.57 -1.68
N VAL A 201 -19.92 9.69 -1.73
CA VAL A 201 -21.33 10.00 -1.45
C VAL A 201 -21.87 9.12 -0.32
N ASP A 202 -22.84 9.62 0.43
CA ASP A 202 -23.57 8.84 1.43
C ASP A 202 -24.72 8.00 0.81
N ALA A 203 -25.40 7.21 1.61
CA ALA A 203 -26.53 6.36 1.20
C ALA A 203 -27.68 7.13 0.54
N ASN A 204 -27.78 8.44 0.73
CA ASN A 204 -28.78 9.30 0.11
C ASN A 204 -28.26 9.99 -1.16
N ASN A 205 -27.08 9.55 -1.68
CA ASN A 205 -26.35 10.19 -2.78
C ASN A 205 -25.99 11.66 -2.50
N GLN A 206 -25.86 12.04 -1.22
CA GLN A 206 -25.35 13.36 -0.87
C GLN A 206 -23.82 13.32 -0.93
N GLN A 207 -23.23 14.25 -1.67
CA GLN A 207 -21.79 14.33 -1.80
C GLN A 207 -21.15 14.71 -0.45
N ALA A 208 -20.35 13.80 0.11
CA ALA A 208 -19.62 14.03 1.34
C ALA A 208 -18.25 14.68 1.05
N TYR A 209 -17.50 14.11 0.09
CA TYR A 209 -16.19 14.61 -0.34
C TYR A 209 -16.02 14.44 -1.84
N VAL A 210 -15.16 15.27 -2.45
CA VAL A 210 -14.88 15.24 -3.89
C VAL A 210 -13.47 15.71 -4.16
N SER A 211 -12.81 15.15 -5.18
CA SER A 211 -11.50 15.61 -5.61
C SER A 211 -11.53 17.07 -6.07
N GLY A 212 -10.51 17.81 -5.66
CA GLY A 212 -10.11 19.03 -6.35
C GLY A 212 -9.36 18.73 -7.65
N SER A 213 -8.59 19.70 -8.12
CA SER A 213 -7.64 19.47 -9.23
C SER A 213 -6.47 18.61 -8.72
N LEU A 214 -6.20 17.52 -9.43
CA LEU A 214 -5.11 16.60 -9.12
C LEU A 214 -3.88 16.93 -9.99
N ASN A 215 -2.68 16.82 -9.41
CA ASN A 215 -1.41 17.00 -10.10
C ASN A 215 -0.81 15.64 -10.46
N ASN A 216 -0.03 15.58 -11.53
CA ASN A 216 0.65 14.38 -11.99
C ASN A 216 1.68 13.88 -10.97
N ASN A 217 1.78 12.55 -10.82
CA ASN A 217 2.77 11.86 -9.96
C ASN A 217 2.81 12.42 -8.51
N THR A 218 1.65 12.77 -7.96
CA THR A 218 1.54 13.44 -6.66
C THR A 218 0.78 12.57 -5.68
N SER A 219 1.29 12.51 -4.44
CA SER A 219 0.60 11.82 -3.34
C SER A 219 -0.24 12.81 -2.53
N TYR A 220 -1.46 12.41 -2.22
CA TYR A 220 -2.43 13.15 -1.40
C TYR A 220 -2.81 12.30 -0.21
N THR A 221 -3.01 12.94 0.94
CA THR A 221 -3.59 12.30 2.12
C THR A 221 -4.62 13.23 2.70
N GLU A 222 -5.85 12.76 2.84
CA GLU A 222 -6.95 13.52 3.40
C GLU A 222 -7.55 12.79 4.60
N GLN A 223 -7.98 13.54 5.61
CA GLN A 223 -8.75 12.99 6.71
C GLN A 223 -10.22 13.38 6.56
N TRP A 224 -11.07 12.38 6.47
CA TRP A 224 -12.51 12.55 6.40
C TRP A 224 -13.18 12.26 7.74
N CYS A 225 -14.15 13.07 8.09
CA CYS A 225 -15.00 12.85 9.25
C CYS A 225 -16.32 12.26 8.77
N LEU A 226 -16.51 10.97 8.95
CA LEU A 226 -17.64 10.23 8.41
C LEU A 226 -18.61 9.85 9.54
N SER A 227 -19.87 10.24 9.42
CA SER A 227 -20.93 9.76 10.29
C SER A 227 -21.24 8.28 10.03
N ASP A 228 -21.85 7.61 10.99
CA ASP A 228 -22.33 6.25 10.78
C ASP A 228 -23.28 6.20 9.58
N GLY A 229 -23.09 5.23 8.69
CA GLY A 229 -23.90 5.06 7.48
C GLY A 229 -23.15 4.40 6.33
N ASP A 230 -23.88 4.14 5.26
CA ASP A 230 -23.34 3.56 4.03
C ASP A 230 -22.79 4.65 3.12
N TYR A 231 -21.68 4.36 2.48
CA TYR A 231 -20.96 5.26 1.58
C TYR A 231 -20.59 4.56 0.27
N SER A 232 -20.53 5.34 -0.80
CA SER A 232 -20.00 4.90 -2.08
C SER A 232 -18.89 5.84 -2.52
N PHE A 233 -17.66 5.30 -2.61
CA PHE A 233 -16.53 5.99 -3.20
C PHE A 233 -16.40 5.60 -4.66
N THR A 234 -16.30 6.58 -5.54
CA THR A 234 -16.06 6.35 -6.97
C THR A 234 -14.86 7.15 -7.41
N ILE A 235 -13.88 6.49 -8.02
CA ILE A 235 -12.80 7.12 -8.77
C ILE A 235 -13.05 6.91 -10.27
N SER A 236 -12.79 7.94 -11.07
CA SER A 236 -13.04 7.94 -12.50
C SER A 236 -11.80 8.40 -13.24
N ASP A 237 -11.58 7.82 -14.42
CA ASP A 237 -10.54 8.18 -15.37
C ASP A 237 -11.18 8.40 -16.75
N SER A 238 -10.93 9.55 -17.38
CA SER A 238 -11.60 9.93 -18.62
C SER A 238 -11.02 9.27 -19.87
N TYR A 239 -9.81 8.76 -19.79
CA TYR A 239 -9.15 8.04 -20.89
C TYR A 239 -9.36 6.52 -20.82
N GLY A 240 -9.61 5.99 -19.62
CA GLY A 240 -9.98 4.59 -19.41
C GLY A 240 -8.77 3.64 -19.26
N ASP A 241 -7.63 4.15 -18.83
CA ASP A 241 -6.42 3.38 -18.52
C ASP A 241 -6.06 3.41 -17.01
N GLY A 242 -6.96 4.03 -16.19
CA GLY A 242 -6.83 4.11 -14.75
C GLY A 242 -5.68 5.01 -14.31
N ILE A 243 -5.22 4.85 -13.05
CA ILE A 243 -4.06 5.61 -12.54
C ILE A 243 -2.80 4.76 -12.39
N CYS A 244 -2.83 3.52 -12.83
CA CYS A 244 -1.73 2.54 -12.87
C CYS A 244 -1.90 1.70 -14.14
N CYS A 245 -0.92 1.17 -14.73
CA CYS A 245 0.49 1.02 -14.54
C CYS A 245 1.20 1.36 -15.87
N SER A 246 0.43 1.82 -16.90
CA SER A 246 0.95 2.15 -18.22
C SER A 246 1.67 3.49 -18.26
N TYR A 247 1.23 4.45 -17.46
CA TYR A 247 1.75 5.83 -17.45
C TYR A 247 2.15 6.33 -16.05
N GLY A 248 2.33 5.43 -15.12
CA GLY A 248 2.75 5.72 -13.75
C GLY A 248 2.39 4.60 -12.79
N THR A 249 2.72 4.75 -11.51
CA THR A 249 2.40 3.79 -10.44
C THR A 249 1.39 4.39 -9.47
N GLY A 250 0.33 5.01 -10.02
CA GLY A 250 -0.73 5.58 -9.20
C GLY A 250 -1.46 4.52 -8.38
N SER A 251 -1.94 4.93 -7.21
CA SER A 251 -2.68 4.05 -6.29
C SER A 251 -3.55 4.89 -5.37
N TYR A 252 -4.58 4.27 -4.81
CA TYR A 252 -5.38 4.89 -3.75
C TYR A 252 -5.77 3.88 -2.68
N SER A 253 -6.04 4.37 -1.48
CA SER A 253 -6.56 3.55 -0.38
C SER A 253 -7.38 4.40 0.59
N LEU A 254 -8.33 3.77 1.27
CA LEU A 254 -9.03 4.33 2.41
C LEU A 254 -8.80 3.47 3.63
N THR A 255 -8.41 4.09 4.74
CA THR A 255 -8.31 3.44 6.04
C THR A 255 -9.26 4.07 7.06
N ILE A 256 -9.88 3.26 7.89
CA ILE A 256 -10.70 3.68 9.03
C ILE A 256 -10.13 3.04 10.29
N ASN A 257 -9.81 3.85 11.29
CA ASN A 257 -9.19 3.39 12.54
C ASN A 257 -7.91 2.55 12.32
N GLY A 258 -7.16 2.87 11.25
CA GLY A 258 -5.92 2.17 10.88
C GLY A 258 -6.12 0.86 10.10
N ALA A 259 -7.36 0.43 9.86
CA ALA A 259 -7.67 -0.71 9.00
C ALA A 259 -8.00 -0.24 7.58
N GLU A 260 -7.41 -0.89 6.57
CA GLU A 260 -7.73 -0.61 5.18
C GLU A 260 -9.17 -1.06 4.87
N VAL A 261 -9.94 -0.17 4.24
CA VAL A 261 -11.33 -0.42 3.81
C VAL A 261 -11.38 -0.82 2.36
N PHE A 262 -10.60 -0.15 1.53
CA PHE A 262 -10.37 -0.47 0.14
C PHE A 262 -9.07 0.14 -0.37
N SER A 263 -8.55 -0.42 -1.45
CA SER A 263 -7.42 0.13 -2.21
C SER A 263 -7.57 -0.19 -3.70
N GLY A 264 -6.79 0.47 -4.55
CA GLY A 264 -6.81 0.25 -5.98
C GLY A 264 -5.82 1.13 -6.74
N GLY A 265 -5.89 1.06 -8.09
CA GLY A 265 -5.03 1.85 -8.98
C GLY A 265 -5.19 1.42 -10.44
N SER A 266 -5.34 0.12 -10.69
CA SER A 266 -5.57 -0.43 -12.02
C SER A 266 -7.07 -0.62 -12.23
N PHE A 267 -7.67 0.22 -13.07
CA PHE A 267 -9.08 0.16 -13.47
C PHE A 267 -9.21 0.78 -14.87
N THR A 268 -10.38 0.73 -15.46
CA THR A 268 -10.63 1.37 -16.75
C THR A 268 -11.20 2.78 -16.55
N TYR A 269 -12.43 3.02 -16.95
CA TYR A 269 -13.04 4.36 -16.88
C TYR A 269 -13.48 4.76 -15.47
N GLN A 270 -13.77 3.81 -14.61
CA GLN A 270 -14.12 4.06 -13.22
C GLN A 270 -14.05 2.79 -12.36
N GLN A 271 -13.86 3.01 -11.07
CA GLN A 271 -13.99 1.97 -10.04
C GLN A 271 -14.80 2.53 -8.88
N THR A 272 -15.72 1.72 -8.34
CA THR A 272 -16.58 2.10 -7.22
C THR A 272 -16.40 1.12 -6.07
N HIS A 273 -16.24 1.65 -4.85
CA HIS A 273 -16.19 0.89 -3.60
C HIS A 273 -17.33 1.33 -2.69
N ASN A 274 -18.17 0.38 -2.26
CA ASN A 274 -19.19 0.61 -1.26
C ASN A 274 -18.70 0.14 0.10
N PHE A 275 -18.91 0.95 1.15
CA PHE A 275 -18.50 0.61 2.50
C PHE A 275 -19.42 1.26 3.53
N THR A 276 -19.42 0.74 4.76
CA THR A 276 -20.24 1.25 5.87
C THR A 276 -19.33 1.82 6.96
N VAL A 277 -19.70 2.96 7.51
CA VAL A 277 -19.05 3.60 8.67
C VAL A 277 -19.97 3.47 9.86
N GLY A 278 -19.43 3.04 11.02
CA GLY A 278 -20.20 2.88 12.26
C GLY A 278 -21.04 1.61 12.31
N SER A 279 -21.69 1.39 13.43
CA SER A 279 -22.52 0.20 13.68
C SER A 279 -23.90 0.37 13.05
N THR A 280 -24.02 0.18 11.73
CA THR A 280 -25.34 0.07 11.10
C THR A 280 -25.56 -1.33 10.55
N SER A 281 -26.49 -2.01 11.16
CA SER A 281 -27.04 -3.27 10.68
C SER A 281 -27.77 -3.02 9.35
N GLY A 282 -27.14 -3.44 8.24
CA GLY A 282 -27.81 -3.35 6.95
C GLY A 282 -27.09 -4.09 5.83
N GLY A 283 -27.31 -5.38 5.70
CA GLY A 283 -27.07 -6.15 4.48
C GLY A 283 -25.81 -7.02 4.45
N GLY A 284 -25.91 -8.22 5.03
CA GLY A 284 -24.96 -9.31 4.81
C GLY A 284 -23.87 -9.47 5.88
N GLY A 285 -24.27 -9.76 7.13
CA GLY A 285 -23.49 -10.60 8.04
C GLY A 285 -22.16 -10.11 8.58
N SER A 286 -21.82 -8.83 8.52
CA SER A 286 -20.74 -8.32 9.36
C SER A 286 -21.26 -8.22 10.80
N ALA A 287 -20.83 -9.13 11.68
CA ALA A 287 -20.97 -8.95 13.11
C ALA A 287 -20.35 -7.58 13.46
N ASP A 288 -20.98 -6.83 14.40
CA ASP A 288 -20.30 -5.73 15.06
C ASP A 288 -19.01 -6.29 15.66
N LEU A 289 -17.87 -6.03 14.99
CA LEU A 289 -16.60 -6.66 15.36
C LEU A 289 -16.18 -6.26 16.76
N ASP A 290 -16.45 -5.04 17.18
CA ASP A 290 -16.10 -4.58 18.52
C ASP A 290 -16.98 -5.30 19.57
N ALA A 291 -18.27 -5.50 19.30
CA ALA A 291 -19.12 -6.29 20.17
C ALA A 291 -18.75 -7.79 20.13
N TYR A 292 -18.39 -8.32 18.94
CA TYR A 292 -17.95 -9.71 18.81
C TYR A 292 -16.67 -9.99 19.62
N TYR A 293 -15.72 -9.06 19.65
CA TYR A 293 -14.45 -9.17 20.36
C TYR A 293 -14.40 -8.40 21.70
N ALA A 294 -15.54 -7.99 22.25
CA ALA A 294 -15.59 -7.14 23.45
C ALA A 294 -14.83 -7.73 24.67
N GLU A 295 -14.85 -9.07 24.83
CA GLU A 295 -14.12 -9.76 25.91
C GLU A 295 -12.59 -9.73 25.71
N ALA A 296 -12.09 -9.38 24.53
CA ALA A 296 -10.67 -9.25 24.22
C ALA A 296 -10.15 -7.82 24.40
N ALA A 297 -11.03 -6.83 24.56
CA ALA A 297 -10.67 -5.42 24.61
C ALA A 297 -9.67 -5.09 25.72
N GLY A 298 -8.57 -4.41 25.36
CA GLY A 298 -7.53 -3.97 26.29
C GLY A 298 -6.64 -5.09 26.86
N LEU A 299 -6.81 -6.33 26.40
CA LEU A 299 -5.96 -7.45 26.79
C LEU A 299 -4.74 -7.57 25.86
N THR A 300 -3.65 -8.15 26.36
CA THR A 300 -2.42 -8.41 25.61
C THR A 300 -1.82 -9.76 25.97
N GLY A 301 -0.84 -10.23 25.20
CA GLY A 301 -0.14 -11.48 25.44
C GLY A 301 -1.08 -12.68 25.43
N TYR A 302 -0.73 -13.70 26.19
CA TYR A 302 -1.52 -14.93 26.22
C TYR A 302 -2.87 -14.80 26.95
N THR A 303 -3.10 -13.70 27.68
CA THR A 303 -4.43 -13.37 28.20
C THR A 303 -5.38 -12.98 27.07
N LEU A 304 -4.92 -12.15 26.13
CA LEU A 304 -5.64 -11.84 24.89
C LEU A 304 -5.91 -13.11 24.07
N LYS A 305 -4.89 -13.95 23.87
CA LYS A 305 -5.06 -15.23 23.14
C LYS A 305 -6.15 -16.09 23.73
N THR A 306 -6.20 -16.19 25.08
CA THR A 306 -7.22 -17.01 25.77
C THR A 306 -8.61 -16.37 25.68
N ALA A 307 -8.73 -15.05 25.71
CA ALA A 307 -10.01 -14.37 25.47
C ALA A 307 -10.50 -14.63 24.04
N LEU A 308 -9.64 -14.48 23.04
CA LEU A 308 -9.97 -14.81 21.64
C LEU A 308 -10.38 -16.28 21.48
N TYR A 309 -9.65 -17.22 22.12
CA TYR A 309 -10.07 -18.63 22.15
C TYR A 309 -11.50 -18.77 22.68
N ASN A 310 -11.86 -18.12 23.78
CA ASN A 310 -13.20 -18.21 24.35
C ASN A 310 -14.28 -17.67 23.42
N ILE A 311 -13.97 -16.62 22.66
CA ILE A 311 -14.89 -16.01 21.67
C ILE A 311 -15.09 -16.97 20.47
N ILE A 312 -14.01 -17.52 19.91
CA ILE A 312 -14.05 -18.25 18.64
C ILE A 312 -14.14 -19.77 18.76
N LYS A 313 -14.05 -20.35 19.98
CA LYS A 313 -13.99 -21.81 20.19
C LYS A 313 -15.26 -22.54 19.78
N THR A 314 -16.39 -21.84 19.74
CA THR A 314 -17.69 -22.44 19.41
C THR A 314 -18.02 -22.12 17.96
N HIS A 315 -17.98 -23.14 17.11
CA HIS A 315 -18.46 -23.06 15.73
C HIS A 315 -19.15 -24.37 15.34
N THR A 316 -19.94 -24.33 14.27
CA THR A 316 -20.66 -25.51 13.76
C THR A 316 -19.81 -26.20 12.70
N ALA A 317 -19.36 -27.43 12.97
CA ALA A 317 -18.71 -28.24 11.95
C ALA A 317 -19.75 -28.65 10.90
N GLN A 318 -19.61 -28.15 9.69
CA GLN A 318 -20.53 -28.42 8.57
C GLN A 318 -20.21 -29.75 7.87
N GLY A 319 -19.08 -30.36 8.25
CA GLY A 319 -18.58 -31.59 7.68
C GLY A 319 -17.75 -31.41 6.40
N TYR A 320 -16.83 -32.31 6.18
CA TYR A 320 -15.80 -32.22 5.14
C TYR A 320 -16.33 -32.05 3.70
N SER A 321 -17.51 -32.61 3.39
CA SER A 321 -18.12 -32.45 2.07
C SER A 321 -18.70 -31.07 1.81
N ALA A 322 -19.07 -30.33 2.85
CA ALA A 322 -19.62 -28.98 2.73
C ALA A 322 -18.59 -27.97 2.21
N LEU A 323 -17.29 -28.23 2.35
CA LEU A 323 -16.22 -27.42 1.78
C LEU A 323 -16.34 -27.25 0.26
N TRP A 324 -16.81 -28.27 -0.47
CA TRP A 324 -17.04 -28.13 -1.90
C TRP A 324 -18.07 -27.03 -2.24
N THR A 325 -19.16 -26.97 -1.47
CA THR A 325 -20.18 -25.94 -1.63
C THR A 325 -19.64 -24.59 -1.21
N PHE A 326 -18.86 -24.53 -0.13
CA PHE A 326 -18.23 -23.29 0.31
C PHE A 326 -17.36 -22.69 -0.80
N TYR A 327 -16.52 -23.49 -1.45
CA TYR A 327 -15.62 -23.02 -2.51
C TYR A 327 -16.38 -22.49 -3.73
N THR A 328 -17.45 -23.17 -4.17
CA THR A 328 -18.19 -22.76 -5.37
C THR A 328 -18.92 -21.42 -5.24
N VAL A 329 -18.96 -20.84 -4.04
CA VAL A 329 -19.62 -19.57 -3.77
C VAL A 329 -18.63 -18.53 -3.24
N ASN A 330 -17.63 -18.94 -2.45
CA ASN A 330 -16.80 -18.03 -1.66
C ASN A 330 -15.29 -18.10 -1.98
N GLU A 331 -14.86 -19.04 -2.82
CA GLU A 331 -13.47 -19.18 -3.27
C GLU A 331 -13.41 -19.03 -4.79
N LEU A 332 -14.08 -17.99 -5.31
CA LEU A 332 -14.03 -17.66 -6.73
C LEU A 332 -13.02 -16.54 -6.95
N ASP A 333 -12.32 -16.57 -8.06
CA ASP A 333 -11.48 -15.46 -8.45
C ASP A 333 -12.33 -14.26 -8.87
N ASN A 334 -12.52 -13.34 -7.91
CA ASN A 334 -13.14 -12.05 -8.06
C ASN A 334 -12.12 -10.90 -7.82
N TYR A 335 -10.83 -11.23 -7.68
CA TYR A 335 -9.81 -10.30 -7.18
C TYR A 335 -8.67 -10.07 -8.14
N TYR A 336 -8.30 -11.08 -8.95
CA TYR A 336 -7.18 -11.04 -9.89
C TYR A 336 -7.70 -10.92 -11.33
N GLU A 337 -7.90 -12.03 -12.06
CA GLU A 337 -8.48 -12.01 -13.41
C GLU A 337 -9.98 -11.76 -13.43
N GLN A 338 -10.67 -11.97 -12.31
CA GLN A 338 -12.12 -11.79 -12.13
C GLN A 338 -12.93 -12.63 -13.13
N ASP A 339 -12.46 -13.84 -13.41
CA ASP A 339 -13.04 -14.72 -14.43
C ASP A 339 -14.08 -15.73 -13.86
N GLY A 340 -14.26 -15.75 -12.51
CA GLY A 340 -15.18 -16.62 -11.81
C GLY A 340 -14.71 -18.07 -11.73
N SER A 341 -13.45 -18.36 -12.02
CA SER A 341 -12.81 -19.65 -11.73
C SER A 341 -12.65 -19.86 -10.24
N ILE A 342 -12.23 -21.05 -9.80
CA ILE A 342 -11.83 -21.30 -8.41
C ILE A 342 -10.53 -20.54 -8.15
N LEU A 343 -10.51 -19.71 -7.10
CA LEU A 343 -9.30 -19.10 -6.57
C LEU A 343 -8.45 -20.21 -5.92
N ASP A 344 -7.46 -20.67 -6.64
CA ASP A 344 -6.55 -21.74 -6.22
C ASP A 344 -5.20 -21.14 -5.81
N ILE A 345 -4.89 -21.14 -4.53
CA ILE A 345 -3.65 -20.52 -4.01
C ILE A 345 -2.35 -21.17 -4.51
N TYR A 346 -2.42 -22.29 -5.23
CA TYR A 346 -1.26 -22.98 -5.83
C TYR A 346 -1.19 -22.88 -7.35
N SER A 347 -2.19 -22.24 -8.01
CA SER A 347 -2.17 -21.93 -9.43
C SER A 347 -2.30 -20.43 -9.72
N GLU A 348 -2.86 -19.67 -8.83
CA GLU A 348 -3.04 -18.21 -8.94
C GLU A 348 -1.75 -17.48 -9.30
N ASN A 349 -1.83 -16.55 -10.25
CA ASN A 349 -0.75 -15.68 -10.68
C ASN A 349 -1.14 -14.18 -10.59
N PRO A 350 -0.96 -13.52 -9.46
CA PRO A 350 -1.40 -12.13 -9.23
C PRO A 350 -0.84 -11.10 -10.22
N ALA A 351 0.18 -11.45 -10.99
CA ALA A 351 0.82 -10.56 -11.96
C ALA A 351 0.36 -10.76 -13.41
N GLY A 352 -0.58 -11.65 -13.66
CA GLY A 352 -1.06 -11.97 -15.02
C GLY A 352 -1.90 -13.22 -15.04
N ASN A 353 -2.22 -13.74 -16.21
CA ASN A 353 -3.09 -14.89 -16.33
C ASN A 353 -2.55 -16.13 -15.60
N ASP A 354 -3.43 -16.85 -14.97
CA ASP A 354 -3.15 -18.13 -14.35
C ASP A 354 -2.59 -19.13 -15.37
N PRO A 355 -1.63 -19.98 -14.97
CA PRO A 355 -1.14 -21.05 -15.84
C PRO A 355 -2.25 -22.04 -16.22
N TYR A 356 -3.26 -22.19 -15.39
CA TYR A 356 -4.49 -22.97 -15.60
C TYR A 356 -5.55 -22.58 -14.58
N VAL A 357 -6.82 -22.76 -14.92
CA VAL A 357 -7.98 -22.40 -14.09
C VAL A 357 -8.91 -23.59 -13.88
N TYR A 358 -9.68 -23.58 -12.81
CA TYR A 358 -10.67 -24.59 -12.50
C TYR A 358 -12.08 -24.00 -12.48
N ALA A 359 -12.98 -24.61 -13.25
CA ALA A 359 -14.38 -24.27 -13.14
C ALA A 359 -14.97 -24.84 -11.83
N ALA A 360 -15.65 -24.01 -11.07
CA ALA A 360 -16.36 -24.40 -9.88
C ALA A 360 -17.32 -25.57 -10.18
N THR A 361 -17.42 -26.56 -9.31
CA THR A 361 -18.26 -27.78 -9.46
C THR A 361 -17.80 -28.81 -10.47
N VAL A 362 -17.00 -28.47 -11.48
CA VAL A 362 -16.61 -29.37 -12.59
C VAL A 362 -15.30 -30.09 -12.30
N ASN A 363 -14.29 -29.37 -11.84
CA ASN A 363 -12.92 -29.87 -11.69
C ASN A 363 -12.59 -30.37 -10.27
N GLN A 364 -13.58 -30.67 -9.46
CA GLN A 364 -13.39 -31.27 -8.13
C GLN A 364 -12.85 -32.70 -8.26
N CYS A 365 -11.79 -33.02 -7.55
CA CYS A 365 -11.24 -34.39 -7.61
C CYS A 365 -10.58 -34.89 -6.33
N GLY A 366 -10.36 -36.23 -6.33
CA GLY A 366 -9.50 -36.93 -5.40
C GLY A 366 -8.41 -37.76 -6.10
N THR A 367 -8.33 -37.73 -7.44
CA THR A 367 -7.36 -38.45 -8.25
C THR A 367 -6.75 -37.50 -9.28
N TYR A 368 -5.43 -37.37 -9.27
CA TYR A 368 -4.65 -36.51 -10.14
C TYR A 368 -3.28 -37.16 -10.43
N ASN A 369 -2.68 -36.80 -11.55
CA ASN A 369 -1.35 -37.27 -11.96
C ASN A 369 -0.40 -36.09 -12.25
N SER A 370 -0.93 -34.91 -12.57
CA SER A 370 -0.20 -33.71 -12.89
C SER A 370 -0.94 -32.45 -12.40
N GLU A 371 -0.26 -31.31 -12.41
CA GLU A 371 -0.91 -30.00 -12.28
C GLU A 371 -1.98 -29.84 -13.37
N ALA A 372 -2.99 -29.04 -13.12
CA ALA A 372 -4.14 -28.77 -13.96
C ALA A 372 -5.15 -29.93 -14.11
N ASP A 373 -4.97 -31.08 -13.43
CA ASP A 373 -5.96 -32.14 -13.48
C ASP A 373 -7.26 -31.77 -12.75
N CYS A 374 -7.15 -31.24 -11.54
CA CYS A 374 -8.31 -30.85 -10.73
C CYS A 374 -7.92 -30.18 -9.41
N TYR A 375 -8.86 -29.42 -8.82
CA TYR A 375 -8.66 -28.84 -7.50
C TYR A 375 -9.16 -29.74 -6.37
N ASN A 376 -8.54 -29.60 -5.19
CA ASN A 376 -8.83 -30.32 -3.97
C ASN A 376 -8.93 -29.37 -2.76
N ARG A 377 -9.08 -29.93 -1.57
CA ARG A 377 -9.19 -29.24 -0.29
C ARG A 377 -7.86 -29.38 0.45
N GLU A 378 -7.08 -28.30 0.45
CA GLU A 378 -5.80 -28.22 1.13
C GLU A 378 -6.00 -27.85 2.60
N HIS A 379 -5.60 -28.74 3.50
CA HIS A 379 -5.44 -28.39 4.90
C HIS A 379 -4.10 -27.67 5.09
N SER A 380 -4.10 -26.34 5.04
CA SER A 380 -2.86 -25.56 5.23
C SER A 380 -2.17 -25.93 6.56
N PHE A 381 -2.93 -26.14 7.62
CA PHE A 381 -2.48 -26.83 8.83
C PHE A 381 -2.76 -28.33 8.66
N PRO A 382 -1.72 -29.19 8.47
CA PRO A 382 -1.90 -30.54 7.99
C PRO A 382 -2.77 -31.44 8.89
N ARG A 383 -3.60 -32.26 8.28
CA ARG A 383 -4.44 -33.22 9.01
C ARG A 383 -3.65 -34.16 9.91
N SER A 384 -2.48 -34.60 9.47
CA SER A 384 -1.60 -35.47 10.26
C SER A 384 -1.12 -34.78 11.55
N TRP A 385 -1.06 -33.45 11.58
CA TRP A 385 -0.61 -32.73 12.76
C TRP A 385 -1.65 -32.77 13.89
N PHE A 386 -2.95 -32.76 13.58
CA PHE A 386 -4.01 -32.85 14.58
C PHE A 386 -4.62 -34.29 14.68
N GLY A 387 -3.95 -35.28 14.12
CA GLY A 387 -4.32 -36.71 14.32
C GLY A 387 -5.18 -37.31 13.24
N GLY A 388 -5.43 -36.67 12.09
CA GLY A 388 -6.17 -37.20 10.96
C GLY A 388 -7.50 -36.49 10.68
N ALA A 389 -8.49 -37.25 10.20
CA ALA A 389 -9.82 -36.72 9.88
C ALA A 389 -10.68 -36.50 11.14
N ILE A 390 -10.27 -35.57 12.01
CA ILE A 390 -10.94 -35.32 13.30
C ILE A 390 -11.69 -33.99 13.20
N GLU A 391 -13.00 -34.03 13.46
CA GLU A 391 -13.81 -32.83 13.54
C GLU A 391 -13.63 -32.15 14.91
N PRO A 392 -13.75 -30.81 14.97
CA PRO A 392 -14.14 -29.89 13.89
C PRO A 392 -12.99 -29.47 12.96
N MET A 393 -11.71 -29.77 13.27
CA MET A 393 -10.54 -29.35 12.50
C MET A 393 -10.59 -29.80 11.04
N ASN A 394 -11.15 -30.98 10.78
CA ASN A 394 -11.19 -31.57 9.44
C ASN A 394 -12.10 -30.82 8.45
N SER A 395 -12.99 -29.96 8.94
CA SER A 395 -13.92 -29.18 8.11
C SER A 395 -13.92 -27.69 8.42
N ASP A 396 -12.98 -27.21 9.22
CA ASP A 396 -12.87 -25.79 9.60
C ASP A 396 -12.31 -24.97 8.43
N VAL A 397 -13.17 -24.15 7.82
CA VAL A 397 -12.85 -23.39 6.59
C VAL A 397 -11.71 -22.40 6.78
N HIS A 398 -11.44 -21.91 7.99
CA HIS A 398 -10.38 -20.92 8.23
C HIS A 398 -8.96 -21.40 7.93
N HIS A 399 -8.75 -22.68 7.73
CA HIS A 399 -7.43 -23.22 7.36
C HIS A 399 -7.45 -24.19 6.19
N ILE A 400 -8.58 -24.32 5.49
CA ILE A 400 -8.73 -25.27 4.38
C ILE A 400 -9.06 -24.50 3.10
N PHE A 401 -8.12 -24.49 2.15
CA PHE A 401 -8.20 -23.72 0.90
C PHE A 401 -8.46 -24.64 -0.31
N ALA A 402 -9.05 -24.07 -1.36
CA ALA A 402 -9.05 -24.71 -2.67
C ALA A 402 -7.64 -24.66 -3.26
N THR A 403 -7.14 -25.80 -3.77
CA THR A 403 -5.81 -25.87 -4.37
C THR A 403 -5.73 -26.97 -5.40
N ASP A 404 -4.82 -26.84 -6.37
CA ASP A 404 -4.42 -27.93 -7.26
C ASP A 404 -4.12 -29.21 -6.46
N GLY A 405 -4.73 -30.31 -6.86
CA GLY A 405 -4.62 -31.57 -6.15
C GLY A 405 -3.21 -32.18 -6.20
N PHE A 406 -2.51 -31.99 -7.31
CA PHE A 406 -1.14 -32.52 -7.47
C PHE A 406 -0.15 -31.68 -6.63
N VAL A 407 -0.24 -30.36 -6.65
CA VAL A 407 0.61 -29.49 -5.83
C VAL A 407 0.34 -29.73 -4.35
N ASN A 408 -0.91 -29.87 -3.95
CA ASN A 408 -1.31 -30.29 -2.60
C ASN A 408 -0.61 -31.61 -2.20
N SER A 409 -0.58 -32.60 -3.09
CA SER A 409 0.14 -33.87 -2.81
C SER A 409 1.65 -33.69 -2.68
N LYS A 410 2.26 -32.75 -3.43
CA LYS A 410 3.68 -32.42 -3.29
C LYS A 410 3.98 -31.73 -1.97
N ARG A 411 3.10 -30.81 -1.56
CA ARG A 411 3.21 -30.17 -0.26
C ARG A 411 3.07 -31.19 0.87
N SER A 412 2.18 -32.17 0.74
CA SER A 412 2.00 -33.22 1.75
C SER A 412 1.76 -32.65 3.15
N SER A 413 2.47 -33.13 4.18
CA SER A 413 2.43 -32.60 5.55
C SER A 413 3.66 -31.75 5.93
N TYR A 414 4.51 -31.39 4.97
CA TYR A 414 5.68 -30.58 5.25
C TYR A 414 5.29 -29.21 5.80
N PRO A 415 6.03 -28.68 6.78
CA PRO A 415 5.79 -27.31 7.25
C PRO A 415 6.01 -26.30 6.14
N TYR A 416 5.32 -25.19 6.23
CA TYR A 416 5.66 -24.03 5.40
C TYR A 416 7.01 -23.44 5.84
N GLY A 417 7.75 -22.88 4.87
CA GLY A 417 9.06 -22.32 5.13
C GLY A 417 9.69 -21.73 3.88
N LYS A 418 10.80 -21.03 4.05
CA LYS A 418 11.56 -20.47 2.94
C LYS A 418 12.46 -21.52 2.32
N VAL A 419 12.31 -21.78 1.03
CA VAL A 419 13.06 -22.80 0.29
C VAL A 419 14.39 -22.24 -0.20
N ALA A 420 15.51 -22.87 0.20
CA ALA A 420 16.85 -22.56 -0.30
C ALA A 420 17.16 -23.24 -1.63
N SER A 421 16.70 -24.50 -1.78
CA SER A 421 16.93 -25.33 -2.98
C SER A 421 15.69 -26.15 -3.25
N ALA A 422 14.98 -25.79 -4.33
CA ALA A 422 13.76 -26.45 -4.72
C ALA A 422 14.02 -27.82 -5.36
N THR A 423 13.26 -28.83 -4.94
CA THR A 423 13.15 -30.15 -5.59
C THR A 423 11.90 -30.24 -6.48
N PHE A 424 10.94 -29.36 -6.24
CA PHE A 424 9.74 -29.17 -7.05
C PHE A 424 9.40 -27.68 -7.07
N THR A 425 8.91 -27.19 -8.21
CA THR A 425 8.34 -25.85 -8.38
C THR A 425 7.06 -25.98 -9.17
N SER A 426 5.95 -25.49 -8.65
CA SER A 426 4.65 -25.46 -9.33
C SER A 426 4.62 -24.42 -10.45
N ALA A 427 3.60 -24.49 -11.29
CA ALA A 427 3.43 -23.58 -12.41
C ALA A 427 3.30 -22.09 -11.97
N ASN A 428 2.70 -21.82 -10.81
CA ASN A 428 2.63 -20.46 -10.25
C ASN A 428 3.89 -20.03 -9.49
N GLY A 429 4.89 -20.89 -9.32
CA GLY A 429 6.14 -20.58 -8.64
C GLY A 429 6.25 -21.00 -7.18
N SER A 430 5.22 -21.65 -6.60
CA SER A 430 5.33 -22.26 -5.26
C SER A 430 6.36 -23.40 -5.27
N LYS A 431 7.07 -23.60 -4.16
CA LYS A 431 8.27 -24.46 -4.11
C LYS A 431 8.22 -25.48 -2.98
N LEU A 432 8.70 -26.69 -3.26
CA LEU A 432 9.05 -27.69 -2.23
C LEU A 432 10.56 -27.90 -2.26
N GLY A 433 11.20 -27.95 -1.11
CA GLY A 433 12.63 -28.24 -1.06
C GLY A 433 13.27 -28.08 0.31
N ALA A 434 14.58 -28.07 0.35
CA ALA A 434 15.32 -27.86 1.60
C ALA A 434 15.10 -26.44 2.13
N SER A 435 14.84 -26.32 3.43
CA SER A 435 14.68 -25.03 4.11
C SER A 435 15.97 -24.20 4.04
N LEU A 436 15.82 -22.87 3.99
CA LEU A 436 16.91 -21.93 4.14
C LEU A 436 17.46 -22.03 5.58
N GLY A 437 18.69 -22.54 5.73
CA GLY A 437 19.27 -22.85 7.05
C GLY A 437 19.35 -21.68 8.03
N SER A 438 19.36 -20.44 7.54
CA SER A 438 19.31 -19.24 8.38
C SER A 438 17.99 -19.05 9.12
N THR A 439 16.94 -19.80 8.79
CA THR A 439 15.63 -19.77 9.48
C THR A 439 15.61 -20.56 10.79
N GLY A 440 16.66 -21.33 11.09
CA GLY A 440 16.72 -22.20 12.29
C GLY A 440 16.10 -23.59 12.10
N TYR A 441 15.68 -23.94 10.89
CA TYR A 441 15.19 -25.27 10.51
C TYR A 441 15.91 -25.77 9.25
N SER A 442 16.25 -27.04 9.20
CA SER A 442 17.02 -27.64 8.10
C SER A 442 16.30 -28.78 7.35
N GLY A 443 15.02 -29.01 7.64
CA GLY A 443 14.22 -30.04 6.97
C GLY A 443 13.64 -29.58 5.63
N THR A 444 12.75 -30.40 5.08
CA THR A 444 11.96 -30.05 3.88
C THR A 444 10.82 -29.11 4.27
N VAL A 445 10.60 -28.07 3.46
CA VAL A 445 9.53 -27.09 3.62
C VAL A 445 8.86 -26.79 2.28
N PHE A 446 7.62 -26.31 2.35
CA PHE A 446 6.90 -25.78 1.20
C PHE A 446 6.80 -24.26 1.31
N GLU A 447 7.14 -23.54 0.24
CA GLU A 447 7.05 -22.10 0.15
C GLU A 447 6.01 -21.72 -0.90
N PRO A 448 4.84 -21.16 -0.51
CA PRO A 448 3.88 -20.59 -1.44
C PRO A 448 4.44 -19.31 -2.06
N ILE A 449 3.78 -18.79 -3.10
CA ILE A 449 4.08 -17.46 -3.63
C ILE A 449 3.82 -16.39 -2.57
N ASP A 450 4.41 -15.20 -2.75
CA ASP A 450 4.41 -14.14 -1.73
C ASP A 450 3.00 -13.68 -1.37
N GLU A 451 2.08 -13.68 -2.35
CA GLU A 451 0.68 -13.24 -2.25
C GLU A 451 -0.17 -13.99 -1.21
N PHE A 452 0.17 -15.25 -0.88
CA PHE A 452 -0.61 -16.07 0.06
C PHE A 452 0.14 -16.39 1.34
N LYS A 453 1.29 -15.77 1.57
CA LYS A 453 2.09 -16.03 2.78
C LYS A 453 1.40 -15.52 4.04
N GLY A 454 0.81 -14.34 3.97
CA GLY A 454 0.03 -13.76 5.06
C GLY A 454 -1.25 -14.54 5.37
N ASP A 455 -1.99 -14.94 4.32
CA ASP A 455 -3.20 -15.76 4.45
C ASP A 455 -2.91 -17.05 5.24
N ILE A 456 -1.85 -17.75 4.86
CA ILE A 456 -1.40 -18.98 5.51
C ILE A 456 -0.94 -18.70 6.95
N ALA A 457 -0.20 -17.62 7.19
CA ALA A 457 0.24 -17.25 8.53
C ALA A 457 -0.97 -16.97 9.44
N ARG A 458 -1.96 -16.24 8.97
CA ARG A 458 -3.20 -15.95 9.73
C ARG A 458 -4.06 -17.19 9.96
N ALA A 459 -4.06 -18.15 9.03
CA ALA A 459 -4.68 -19.45 9.24
C ALA A 459 -3.97 -20.25 10.35
N TYR A 460 -2.64 -20.19 10.43
CA TYR A 460 -1.87 -20.85 11.49
C TYR A 460 -2.11 -20.19 12.85
N PHE A 461 -2.12 -18.86 12.93
CA PHE A 461 -2.44 -18.15 14.17
C PHE A 461 -3.88 -18.44 14.63
N TYR A 462 -4.82 -18.56 13.69
CA TYR A 462 -6.17 -19.00 13.99
C TYR A 462 -6.17 -20.40 14.61
N MET A 463 -5.53 -21.40 13.99
CA MET A 463 -5.44 -22.75 14.52
C MET A 463 -4.80 -22.79 15.91
N ALA A 464 -3.73 -22.01 16.11
CA ALA A 464 -3.06 -21.87 17.40
C ALA A 464 -3.96 -21.30 18.50
N THR A 465 -4.93 -20.48 18.13
CA THR A 465 -5.85 -19.81 19.06
C THR A 465 -7.15 -20.61 19.21
N ARG A 466 -7.80 -20.97 18.10
CA ARG A 466 -9.07 -21.70 18.11
C ARG A 466 -8.99 -23.04 18.84
N TYR A 467 -7.85 -23.70 18.74
CA TYR A 467 -7.61 -25.03 19.33
C TYR A 467 -6.62 -25.00 20.51
N GLN A 468 -6.58 -23.87 21.23
CA GLN A 468 -5.68 -23.67 22.36
C GLN A 468 -5.80 -24.78 23.42
N ASP A 469 -6.97 -25.34 23.62
CA ASP A 469 -7.25 -26.37 24.61
C ASP A 469 -6.62 -27.73 24.28
N GLN A 470 -6.23 -27.98 23.04
CA GLN A 470 -5.75 -29.29 22.59
C GLN A 470 -4.45 -29.24 21.79
N ILE A 471 -4.06 -28.08 21.21
CA ILE A 471 -2.95 -27.97 20.26
C ILE A 471 -1.60 -28.40 20.82
N ALA A 472 -1.37 -28.27 22.12
CA ALA A 472 -0.14 -28.71 22.77
C ALA A 472 0.07 -30.23 22.63
N SER A 473 -1.00 -31.02 22.55
CA SER A 473 -0.93 -32.47 22.40
C SER A 473 -0.57 -32.91 20.98
N TRP A 474 -0.63 -32.00 20.00
CA TRP A 474 -0.45 -32.34 18.58
C TRP A 474 1.01 -32.49 18.15
N GLN A 475 1.96 -31.96 18.92
CA GLN A 475 3.39 -32.01 18.62
C GLN A 475 3.87 -33.44 18.29
N GLY A 476 3.43 -34.43 19.03
CA GLY A 476 3.86 -35.79 18.88
C GLY A 476 3.16 -36.60 17.76
N ASN A 477 2.21 -36.00 17.01
CA ASN A 477 1.40 -36.72 16.03
C ASN A 477 2.13 -37.09 14.73
N SER A 478 3.16 -36.31 14.35
CA SER A 478 4.03 -36.59 13.21
C SER A 478 5.40 -35.94 13.38
N THR A 479 6.36 -36.34 12.54
CA THR A 479 7.71 -35.73 12.49
C THR A 479 7.62 -34.27 12.13
N GLU A 480 6.74 -33.91 11.19
CA GLU A 480 6.55 -32.54 10.72
C GLU A 480 5.85 -31.67 11.78
N ALA A 481 4.87 -32.23 12.48
CA ALA A 481 4.24 -31.56 13.62
C ALA A 481 5.28 -31.26 14.73
N ASN A 482 6.12 -32.26 15.07
CA ASN A 482 7.19 -32.09 16.05
C ASN A 482 8.24 -31.06 15.62
N ALA A 483 8.45 -30.86 14.33
CA ALA A 483 9.39 -29.85 13.82
C ALA A 483 8.82 -28.42 13.87
N ALA A 484 7.50 -28.25 13.87
CA ALA A 484 6.82 -26.96 13.77
C ALA A 484 6.17 -26.51 15.09
N LEU A 485 5.72 -27.47 15.94
CA LEU A 485 5.02 -27.23 17.19
C LEU A 485 5.92 -27.49 18.39
N ASN A 486 5.82 -26.66 19.42
CA ASN A 486 6.66 -26.74 20.63
C ASN A 486 5.98 -27.43 21.83
N GLY A 487 4.80 -28.00 21.64
CA GLY A 487 4.06 -28.72 22.70
C GLY A 487 3.47 -27.81 23.78
N THR A 488 3.29 -26.52 23.53
CA THR A 488 2.65 -25.58 24.46
C THR A 488 1.35 -25.01 23.91
N ASN A 489 0.44 -24.61 24.81
CA ASN A 489 -0.83 -23.95 24.44
C ASN A 489 -0.66 -22.46 24.19
N ASN A 490 0.44 -21.85 24.61
CA ASN A 490 0.66 -20.41 24.57
C ASN A 490 1.44 -20.00 23.32
N GLN A 491 2.72 -20.31 23.23
CA GLN A 491 3.55 -20.01 22.08
C GLN A 491 3.15 -20.88 20.88
N VAL A 492 2.87 -22.14 21.09
CA VAL A 492 2.40 -23.16 20.14
C VAL A 492 3.48 -23.59 19.14
N PHE A 493 4.11 -22.64 18.47
CA PHE A 493 5.09 -22.92 17.41
C PHE A 493 6.52 -22.94 17.93
N GLU A 494 7.36 -23.76 17.32
CA GLU A 494 8.80 -23.63 17.45
C GLU A 494 9.26 -22.23 17.06
N SER A 495 10.36 -21.75 17.65
CA SER A 495 10.80 -20.35 17.48
C SER A 495 11.02 -19.96 16.01
N TRP A 496 11.57 -20.88 15.20
CA TRP A 496 11.78 -20.64 13.78
C TRP A 496 10.46 -20.47 13.01
N MET A 497 9.46 -21.29 13.33
CA MET A 497 8.15 -21.26 12.68
C MET A 497 7.37 -20.01 13.09
N LEU A 498 7.39 -19.67 14.37
CA LEU A 498 6.76 -18.44 14.86
C LEU A 498 7.34 -17.18 14.20
N GLN A 499 8.66 -17.09 14.10
CA GLN A 499 9.31 -15.96 13.43
C GLN A 499 8.94 -15.88 11.94
N LEU A 500 8.92 -17.02 11.24
CA LEU A 500 8.50 -17.08 9.85
C LEU A 500 7.06 -16.61 9.67
N LEU A 501 6.12 -17.09 10.47
CA LEU A 501 4.71 -16.72 10.39
C LEU A 501 4.49 -15.24 10.68
N LYS A 502 5.20 -14.67 11.66
CA LYS A 502 5.17 -13.23 11.96
C LYS A 502 5.73 -12.41 10.78
N GLN A 503 6.83 -12.85 10.18
CA GLN A 503 7.40 -12.20 9.01
C GLN A 503 6.43 -12.23 7.83
N TRP A 504 5.82 -13.36 7.53
CA TRP A 504 4.85 -13.50 6.45
C TRP A 504 3.60 -12.65 6.67
N HIS A 505 3.08 -12.66 7.90
CA HIS A 505 1.96 -11.81 8.29
C HIS A 505 2.23 -10.30 8.08
N ALA A 506 3.47 -9.84 8.36
CA ALA A 506 3.86 -8.46 8.16
C ALA A 506 4.15 -8.10 6.69
N GLN A 507 4.65 -9.06 5.90
CA GLN A 507 4.99 -8.86 4.49
C GLN A 507 3.78 -8.90 3.56
N ASP A 508 2.76 -9.65 3.93
CA ASP A 508 1.52 -9.83 3.19
C ASP A 508 0.34 -9.43 4.10
N PRO A 509 -0.04 -8.14 4.10
CA PRO A 509 -1.13 -7.61 4.91
C PRO A 509 -2.49 -8.21 4.50
N VAL A 510 -3.47 -8.10 5.40
CA VAL A 510 -4.83 -8.60 5.16
C VAL A 510 -5.45 -7.96 3.92
N SER A 511 -5.77 -8.77 2.95
CA SER A 511 -6.43 -8.38 1.70
C SER A 511 -7.96 -8.29 1.84
N GLN A 512 -8.64 -7.69 0.85
CA GLN A 512 -10.11 -7.73 0.78
C GLN A 512 -10.62 -9.16 0.59
N LYS A 513 -9.93 -9.97 -0.21
CA LYS A 513 -10.19 -11.41 -0.37
C LYS A 513 -10.29 -12.14 0.96
N GLU A 514 -9.36 -11.90 1.89
CA GLU A 514 -9.40 -12.52 3.21
C GLU A 514 -10.55 -12.02 4.09
N ARG A 515 -10.90 -10.72 4.01
CA ARG A 515 -12.05 -10.17 4.76
C ARG A 515 -13.34 -10.81 4.29
N ASP A 516 -13.58 -10.85 2.98
CA ASP A 516 -14.77 -11.45 2.38
C ASP A 516 -14.87 -12.95 2.72
N ARG A 517 -13.73 -13.64 2.67
CA ARG A 517 -13.64 -15.04 3.08
C ARG A 517 -13.92 -15.25 4.56
N ASN A 518 -13.46 -14.35 5.43
CA ASN A 518 -13.72 -14.41 6.87
C ASN A 518 -15.21 -14.17 7.19
N ASP A 519 -15.85 -13.25 6.48
CA ASP A 519 -17.30 -13.03 6.57
C ASP A 519 -18.10 -14.25 6.09
N ALA A 520 -17.70 -14.84 4.97
CA ALA A 520 -18.31 -16.07 4.46
C ALA A 520 -18.11 -17.24 5.43
N ALA A 521 -16.96 -17.37 6.05
CA ALA A 521 -16.69 -18.38 7.07
C ALA A 521 -17.59 -18.19 8.31
N TYR A 522 -17.80 -16.95 8.73
CA TYR A 522 -18.73 -16.64 9.81
C TYR A 522 -20.17 -17.07 9.48
N GLN A 523 -20.62 -16.79 8.26
CA GLN A 523 -21.95 -17.25 7.80
C GLN A 523 -22.04 -18.79 7.71
N HIS A 524 -20.94 -19.43 7.32
CA HIS A 524 -20.90 -20.87 7.12
C HIS A 524 -20.84 -21.66 8.43
N GLN A 525 -19.98 -21.26 9.36
CA GLN A 525 -19.67 -22.03 10.56
C GLN A 525 -19.85 -21.29 11.89
N GLY A 526 -20.05 -19.97 11.89
CA GLY A 526 -20.44 -19.17 13.06
C GLY A 526 -19.28 -18.59 13.88
N ASN A 527 -18.04 -18.65 13.39
CA ASN A 527 -16.90 -17.98 14.01
C ASN A 527 -16.01 -17.28 12.97
N ARG A 528 -15.17 -16.38 13.46
CA ARG A 528 -14.30 -15.53 12.65
C ARG A 528 -12.83 -15.83 12.92
N ASN A 529 -11.95 -15.50 11.96
CA ASN A 529 -10.51 -15.46 12.20
C ASN A 529 -10.14 -14.08 12.76
N PRO A 530 -9.76 -13.97 14.05
CA PRO A 530 -9.44 -12.68 14.67
C PRO A 530 -8.20 -12.01 14.09
N PHE A 531 -7.33 -12.74 13.43
CA PHE A 531 -6.10 -12.22 12.82
C PHE A 531 -6.31 -11.66 11.41
N VAL A 532 -7.49 -11.85 10.85
CA VAL A 532 -8.00 -11.15 9.66
C VAL A 532 -8.74 -9.87 10.10
N ASP A 533 -9.61 -9.95 11.12
CA ASP A 533 -10.36 -8.81 11.61
C ASP A 533 -9.48 -7.76 12.30
N TYR A 534 -8.53 -8.22 13.13
CA TYR A 534 -7.60 -7.38 13.91
C TYR A 534 -6.16 -7.92 13.76
N PRO A 535 -5.47 -7.62 12.65
CA PRO A 535 -4.12 -8.15 12.37
C PRO A 535 -3.10 -7.87 13.47
N GLN A 536 -3.24 -6.74 14.17
CA GLN A 536 -2.37 -6.35 15.28
C GLN A 536 -2.39 -7.35 16.45
N PHE A 537 -3.41 -8.19 16.59
CA PHE A 537 -3.46 -9.22 17.63
C PHE A 537 -2.29 -10.21 17.54
N VAL A 538 -1.69 -10.39 16.35
CA VAL A 538 -0.49 -11.23 16.21
C VAL A 538 0.65 -10.66 17.05
N THR A 539 0.96 -9.38 16.90
CA THR A 539 2.03 -8.72 17.65
C THR A 539 1.68 -8.51 19.11
N GLU A 540 0.43 -8.26 19.43
CA GLU A 540 -0.06 -8.12 20.79
C GLU A 540 0.02 -9.42 21.58
N ILE A 541 -0.10 -10.58 20.93
CA ILE A 541 -0.03 -11.90 21.57
C ILE A 541 1.42 -12.43 21.62
N TRP A 542 2.14 -12.43 20.51
CA TRP A 542 3.45 -13.07 20.39
C TRP A 542 4.63 -12.10 20.33
N GLY A 543 4.37 -10.77 20.48
CA GLY A 543 5.40 -9.73 20.40
C GLY A 543 5.85 -9.44 18.96
N ASN A 544 6.68 -8.44 18.80
CA ASN A 544 7.27 -8.04 17.50
C ASN A 544 8.34 -9.02 17.02
#